data_0eab7f85c002278666a747617abc8b7d
#
_entry.id   0eab7f85c002278666a747617abc8b7d
#
_cell.length_a   1.000
_cell.length_b   1.000
_cell.length_c   1.000
_cell.angle_alpha   90.00
_cell.angle_beta   90.00
_cell.angle_gamma   90.00
#
_symmetry.space_group_name_H-M   'P 1'
#
loop_
_entity.id
_entity.type
_entity.pdbx_description
1 polymer ?
#
loop_
_entity_poly.entity_id
_entity_poly.type
_entity_poly.pdbx_seq_one_letter_code
_entity_poly.pdbx_strand_id
1 'polypeptide(L)'
;MYHKSFELALLSRKDSMLSMKKKKTKELLLLFLLFLLCGALFTIRHFTASPKNNIKITVCGREQGIYDLSCDQIIRIGETNVCEIRDGQVRMIEADCPDQLCIKQGAFGADGGMIVCLPNRVVIEPASSTRTDAVS
;
A
#
# COMPACT_ATOMS: atom_id res chain seq x y z
N MET A 1 25.17 59.39 -39.80
CA MET A 1 25.19 57.94 -40.16
C MET A 1 25.37 57.00 -38.98
N TYR A 2 25.84 57.42 -37.86
CA TYR A 2 26.08 56.52 -36.67
C TYR A 2 24.84 56.20 -35.83
N HIS A 3 23.79 57.00 -35.87
CA HIS A 3 22.61 56.84 -34.99
C HIS A 3 21.74 55.60 -35.33
N LYS A 4 21.69 55.24 -36.62
CA LYS A 4 20.83 54.12 -37.09
C LYS A 4 21.39 52.73 -36.75
N SER A 5 22.72 52.63 -36.70
CA SER A 5 23.38 51.34 -36.34
C SER A 5 23.26 51.01 -34.85
N PHE A 6 23.19 52.03 -34.00
CA PHE A 6 23.02 51.86 -32.55
C PHE A 6 21.61 51.40 -32.15
N GLU A 7 20.61 51.97 -32.82
CA GLU A 7 19.21 51.61 -32.63
C GLU A 7 18.92 50.13 -33.04
N LEU A 8 19.51 49.69 -34.17
CA LEU A 8 19.37 48.32 -34.65
C LEU A 8 20.04 47.30 -33.70
N ALA A 9 21.17 47.65 -33.08
CA ALA A 9 21.87 46.80 -32.11
C ALA A 9 21.08 46.65 -30.79
N LEU A 10 20.40 47.70 -30.36
CA LEU A 10 19.54 47.67 -29.17
C LEU A 10 18.26 46.84 -29.39
N LEU A 11 17.65 46.93 -30.58
CA LEU A 11 16.48 46.13 -30.94
C LEU A 11 16.82 44.61 -31.00
N SER A 12 17.94 44.28 -31.65
CA SER A 12 18.44 42.89 -31.72
C SER A 12 18.72 42.29 -30.36
N ARG A 13 19.26 43.06 -29.42
CA ARG A 13 19.54 42.63 -28.07
C ARG A 13 18.23 42.38 -27.25
N LYS A 14 17.20 43.20 -27.50
CA LYS A 14 15.91 43.10 -26.84
C LYS A 14 15.16 41.85 -27.28
N ASP A 15 15.23 41.54 -28.58
CA ASP A 15 14.55 40.32 -29.13
C ASP A 15 15.23 39.03 -28.64
N SER A 16 16.58 39.04 -28.52
CA SER A 16 17.32 37.90 -27.97
C SER A 16 16.95 37.63 -26.51
N MET A 17 16.79 38.66 -25.69
CA MET A 17 16.42 38.52 -24.28
C MET A 17 14.96 38.05 -24.12
N LEU A 18 14.03 38.50 -24.97
CA LEU A 18 12.64 38.05 -24.97
C LEU A 18 12.51 36.60 -25.42
N SER A 19 13.33 36.17 -26.39
CA SER A 19 13.36 34.77 -26.86
C SER A 19 13.90 33.83 -25.77
N MET A 20 14.92 34.21 -25.02
CA MET A 20 15.44 33.42 -23.92
C MET A 20 14.46 33.31 -22.73
N LYS A 21 13.73 34.37 -22.43
CA LYS A 21 12.65 34.31 -21.39
C LYS A 21 11.52 33.37 -21.78
N LYS A 22 11.06 33.40 -23.03
CA LYS A 22 10.03 32.47 -23.54
C LYS A 22 10.47 31.00 -23.52
N LYS A 23 11.75 30.71 -23.76
CA LYS A 23 12.29 29.37 -23.73
C LYS A 23 12.35 28.83 -22.30
N LYS A 24 12.85 29.64 -21.35
CA LYS A 24 12.90 29.27 -19.93
C LYS A 24 11.51 29.08 -19.30
N THR A 25 10.51 29.88 -19.69
CA THR A 25 9.13 29.70 -19.21
C THR A 25 8.49 28.42 -19.72
N LYS A 26 8.76 28.02 -20.96
CA LYS A 26 8.29 26.74 -21.51
C LYS A 26 8.93 25.55 -20.81
N GLU A 27 10.23 25.59 -20.54
CA GLU A 27 10.94 24.54 -19.79
C GLU A 27 10.42 24.45 -18.35
N LEU A 28 10.21 25.60 -17.69
CA LEU A 28 9.65 25.64 -16.33
C LEU A 28 8.23 25.08 -16.28
N LEU A 29 7.40 25.41 -17.26
CA LEU A 29 6.04 24.91 -17.41
C LEU A 29 6.02 23.39 -17.62
N LEU A 30 6.95 22.89 -18.43
CA LEU A 30 7.08 21.45 -18.71
C LEU A 30 7.54 20.67 -17.47
N LEU A 31 8.50 21.22 -16.69
CA LEU A 31 8.89 20.65 -15.41
C LEU A 31 7.76 20.64 -14.38
N PHE A 32 6.97 21.72 -14.34
CA PHE A 32 5.81 21.80 -13.46
C PHE A 32 4.72 20.80 -13.84
N LEU A 33 4.47 20.63 -15.14
CA LEU A 33 3.53 19.62 -15.65
C LEU A 33 4.00 18.19 -15.31
N LEU A 34 5.29 17.93 -15.48
CA LEU A 34 5.89 16.64 -15.12
C LEU A 34 5.76 16.35 -13.61
N PHE A 35 5.98 17.38 -12.79
CA PHE A 35 5.83 17.27 -11.34
C PHE A 35 4.38 16.98 -10.93
N LEU A 36 3.40 17.66 -11.57
CA LEU A 36 1.99 17.38 -11.35
C LEU A 36 1.60 15.97 -11.78
N LEU A 37 2.11 15.52 -12.92
CA LEU A 37 1.86 14.16 -13.41
C LEU A 37 2.43 13.10 -12.45
N CYS A 38 3.65 13.32 -11.98
CA CYS A 38 4.29 12.43 -11.02
C CYS A 38 3.54 12.41 -9.67
N GLY A 39 3.10 13.57 -9.19
CA GLY A 39 2.27 13.70 -8.00
C GLY A 39 0.92 13.01 -8.14
N ALA A 40 0.27 13.16 -9.30
CA ALA A 40 -1.00 12.49 -9.59
C ALA A 40 -0.85 10.95 -9.63
N LEU A 41 0.21 10.45 -10.27
CA LEU A 41 0.50 9.01 -10.29
C LEU A 41 0.83 8.47 -8.90
N PHE A 42 1.55 9.25 -8.10
CA PHE A 42 1.87 8.88 -6.71
C PHE A 42 0.60 8.82 -5.85
N THR A 43 -0.29 9.81 -5.96
CA THR A 43 -1.55 9.82 -5.21
C THR A 43 -2.48 8.70 -5.65
N ILE A 44 -2.61 8.43 -6.95
CA ILE A 44 -3.40 7.32 -7.47
C ILE A 44 -2.86 6.00 -6.90
N ARG A 45 -1.55 5.79 -6.92
CA ARG A 45 -0.93 4.58 -6.41
C ARG A 45 -1.10 4.43 -4.90
N HIS A 46 -1.07 5.52 -4.17
CA HIS A 46 -1.28 5.52 -2.72
C HIS A 46 -2.75 5.24 -2.34
N PHE A 47 -3.70 5.76 -3.14
CA PHE A 47 -5.13 5.52 -2.93
C PHE A 47 -5.60 4.15 -3.43
N THR A 48 -4.93 3.58 -4.46
CA THR A 48 -5.32 2.28 -5.04
C THR A 48 -4.66 1.10 -4.32
N ALA A 49 -3.62 1.34 -3.53
CA ALA A 49 -3.10 0.37 -2.57
C ALA A 49 -4.04 0.32 -1.36
N SER A 50 -5.29 -0.08 -1.58
CA SER A 50 -6.16 -0.58 -0.51
C SER A 50 -5.44 -1.81 0.05
N PRO A 51 -5.00 -1.83 1.29
CA PRO A 51 -4.62 -3.09 1.91
C PRO A 51 -5.86 -3.97 1.74
N LYS A 52 -5.69 -5.16 1.16
CA LYS A 52 -6.74 -6.15 1.20
C LYS A 52 -6.90 -6.48 2.68
N ASN A 53 -7.90 -5.86 3.30
CA ASN A 53 -8.24 -6.04 4.72
C ASN A 53 -8.76 -7.44 5.02
N ASN A 54 -8.35 -8.43 4.22
CA ASN A 54 -8.84 -9.79 4.34
C ASN A 54 -7.77 -10.67 4.95
N ILE A 55 -8.19 -11.53 5.85
CA ILE A 55 -7.39 -12.60 6.41
C ILE A 55 -7.86 -13.95 5.86
N LYS A 56 -6.93 -14.86 5.73
CA LYS A 56 -7.18 -16.26 5.38
C LYS A 56 -6.92 -17.13 6.61
N ILE A 57 -7.87 -17.99 6.92
CA ILE A 57 -7.76 -18.98 7.99
C ILE A 57 -7.56 -20.35 7.36
N THR A 58 -6.49 -21.01 7.76
CA THR A 58 -6.14 -22.34 7.28
C THR A 58 -6.08 -23.31 8.46
N VAL A 59 -6.70 -24.48 8.32
CA VAL A 59 -6.71 -25.56 9.33
C VAL A 59 -6.21 -26.84 8.68
N CYS A 60 -5.20 -27.46 9.27
CA CYS A 60 -4.58 -28.66 8.72
C CYS A 60 -4.15 -28.52 7.24
N GLY A 61 -3.69 -27.34 6.83
CA GLY A 61 -3.30 -27.05 5.46
C GLY A 61 -4.44 -26.83 4.47
N ARG A 62 -5.69 -26.84 4.95
CA ARG A 62 -6.87 -26.56 4.13
C ARG A 62 -7.43 -25.18 4.49
N GLU A 63 -7.77 -24.40 3.48
CA GLU A 63 -8.44 -23.12 3.68
C GLU A 63 -9.83 -23.33 4.27
N GLN A 64 -10.08 -22.75 5.43
CA GLN A 64 -11.40 -22.73 6.07
C GLN A 64 -12.24 -21.58 5.55
N GLY A 65 -11.61 -20.41 5.30
CA GLY A 65 -12.31 -19.24 4.75
C GLY A 65 -11.45 -18.00 4.73
N ILE A 66 -11.97 -16.99 4.04
CA ILE A 66 -11.41 -15.64 3.95
C ILE A 66 -12.40 -14.71 4.63
N TYR A 67 -11.91 -13.87 5.53
CA TYR A 67 -12.71 -12.96 6.34
C TYR A 67 -12.20 -11.53 6.21
N ASP A 68 -13.13 -10.57 6.22
CA ASP A 68 -12.82 -9.15 6.15
C ASP A 68 -12.57 -8.59 7.55
N LEU A 69 -11.40 -7.97 7.74
CA LEU A 69 -11.04 -7.31 8.99
C LEU A 69 -11.89 -6.06 9.31
N SER A 70 -12.60 -5.52 8.32
CA SER A 70 -13.48 -4.35 8.53
C SER A 70 -14.77 -4.69 9.26
N CYS A 71 -15.10 -5.98 9.39
CA CYS A 71 -16.31 -6.45 10.04
C CYS A 71 -15.96 -7.10 11.38
N ASP A 72 -16.36 -6.48 12.48
CA ASP A 72 -16.19 -7.06 13.82
C ASP A 72 -17.00 -8.34 13.94
N GLN A 73 -16.33 -9.45 14.24
CA GLN A 73 -16.96 -10.76 14.34
C GLN A 73 -16.10 -11.75 15.14
N ILE A 74 -16.78 -12.77 15.67
CA ILE A 74 -16.14 -13.91 16.33
C ILE A 74 -16.22 -15.11 15.40
N ILE A 75 -15.09 -15.75 15.14
CA ILE A 75 -14.95 -16.87 14.21
C ILE A 75 -14.48 -18.10 14.98
N ARG A 76 -15.26 -19.17 14.93
CA ARG A 76 -14.85 -20.47 15.44
C ARG A 76 -14.00 -21.20 14.40
N ILE A 77 -12.84 -21.67 14.81
CA ILE A 77 -11.88 -22.38 13.98
C ILE A 77 -11.83 -23.84 14.45
N GLY A 78 -12.53 -24.71 13.75
CA GLY A 78 -12.73 -26.07 14.21
C GLY A 78 -13.47 -26.10 15.55
N GLU A 79 -13.09 -27.05 16.41
CA GLU A 79 -13.68 -27.22 17.76
C GLU A 79 -12.81 -26.65 18.87
N THR A 80 -11.57 -26.25 18.54
CA THR A 80 -10.51 -25.98 19.51
C THR A 80 -10.07 -24.54 19.61
N ASN A 81 -10.35 -23.71 18.58
CA ASN A 81 -9.86 -22.36 18.53
C ASN A 81 -10.99 -21.35 18.22
N VAL A 82 -10.88 -20.17 18.81
CA VAL A 82 -11.77 -19.04 18.52
C VAL A 82 -10.91 -17.80 18.29
N CYS A 83 -11.12 -17.10 17.21
CA CYS A 83 -10.53 -15.79 16.97
C CYS A 83 -11.61 -14.69 16.92
N GLU A 84 -11.21 -13.50 17.26
CA GLU A 84 -12.01 -12.29 17.20
C GLU A 84 -11.41 -11.33 16.18
N ILE A 85 -12.24 -10.79 15.32
CA ILE A 85 -11.91 -9.60 14.52
C ILE A 85 -12.55 -8.41 15.22
N ARG A 86 -11.74 -7.41 15.54
CA ARG A 86 -12.19 -6.18 16.18
C ARG A 86 -11.27 -5.02 15.80
N ASP A 87 -11.88 -3.87 15.50
CA ASP A 87 -11.15 -2.64 15.16
C ASP A 87 -10.10 -2.83 14.03
N GLY A 88 -10.43 -3.65 13.01
CA GLY A 88 -9.52 -3.93 11.90
C GLY A 88 -8.36 -4.87 12.21
N GLN A 89 -8.41 -5.56 13.34
CA GLN A 89 -7.39 -6.51 13.78
C GLN A 89 -8.00 -7.87 14.10
N VAL A 90 -7.22 -8.93 13.91
CA VAL A 90 -7.56 -10.28 14.33
C VAL A 90 -6.68 -10.73 15.47
N ARG A 91 -7.25 -11.42 16.44
CA ARG A 91 -6.54 -12.04 17.55
C ARG A 91 -7.18 -13.39 17.92
N MET A 92 -6.36 -14.30 18.45
CA MET A 92 -6.86 -15.52 19.05
C MET A 92 -7.36 -15.23 20.47
N ILE A 93 -8.61 -15.57 20.78
CA ILE A 93 -9.19 -15.34 22.11
C ILE A 93 -9.36 -16.62 22.90
N GLU A 94 -9.50 -17.77 22.24
CA GLU A 94 -9.62 -19.06 22.86
C GLU A 94 -8.85 -20.12 22.06
N ALA A 95 -8.15 -21.00 22.73
CA ALA A 95 -7.44 -22.12 22.13
C ALA A 95 -7.22 -23.23 23.14
N ASP A 96 -7.46 -24.47 22.69
CA ASP A 96 -7.16 -25.69 23.45
C ASP A 96 -5.73 -26.17 23.17
N CYS A 97 -4.75 -25.32 23.47
CA CYS A 97 -3.34 -25.67 23.38
C CYS A 97 -2.65 -25.45 24.75
N PRO A 98 -1.74 -26.35 25.16
CA PRO A 98 -1.18 -26.34 26.53
C PRO A 98 -0.54 -25.03 26.93
N ASP A 99 0.22 -24.41 26.02
CA ASP A 99 1.00 -23.21 26.30
C ASP A 99 0.28 -21.92 25.95
N GLN A 100 -0.87 -21.99 25.25
CA GLN A 100 -1.66 -20.86 24.76
C GLN A 100 -0.83 -19.79 24.03
N LEU A 101 0.23 -20.22 23.34
CA LEU A 101 1.14 -19.34 22.62
C LEU A 101 0.44 -18.59 21.50
N CYS A 102 -0.55 -19.19 20.85
CA CYS A 102 -1.33 -18.54 19.80
C CYS A 102 -2.12 -17.33 20.32
N ILE A 103 -2.59 -17.36 21.57
CA ILE A 103 -3.25 -16.21 22.22
C ILE A 103 -2.20 -15.15 22.56
N LYS A 104 -1.03 -15.57 23.02
CA LYS A 104 0.08 -14.68 23.41
C LYS A 104 0.77 -14.00 22.23
N GLN A 105 0.57 -14.46 20.99
CA GLN A 105 1.08 -13.81 19.79
C GLN A 105 0.48 -12.42 19.55
N GLY A 106 -0.65 -12.13 20.22
CA GLY A 106 -1.30 -10.82 20.12
C GLY A 106 -2.19 -10.68 18.89
N ALA A 107 -2.47 -9.44 18.53
CA ALA A 107 -3.32 -9.11 17.40
C ALA A 107 -2.49 -8.59 16.22
N PHE A 108 -2.99 -8.80 14.99
CA PHE A 108 -2.43 -8.19 13.80
C PHE A 108 -3.56 -7.68 12.87
N GLY A 109 -3.24 -6.71 12.04
CA GLY A 109 -4.16 -6.10 11.08
C GLY A 109 -3.68 -6.22 9.63
N ALA A 110 -4.17 -5.31 8.79
CA ALA A 110 -3.82 -5.23 7.37
C ALA A 110 -2.33 -5.01 7.10
N ASP A 111 -1.60 -4.43 8.06
CA ASP A 111 -0.16 -4.14 7.95
C ASP A 111 0.71 -5.40 7.94
N GLY A 112 0.12 -6.52 8.23
CA GLY A 112 0.77 -7.82 8.22
C GLY A 112 0.88 -8.43 9.62
N GLY A 113 1.24 -9.69 9.63
CA GLY A 113 1.33 -10.52 10.83
C GLY A 113 0.83 -11.92 10.53
N MET A 114 0.96 -12.80 11.50
CA MET A 114 0.47 -14.17 11.39
C MET A 114 0.26 -14.73 12.80
N ILE A 115 -0.83 -15.46 13.00
CA ILE A 115 -1.05 -16.23 14.22
C ILE A 115 -1.00 -17.71 13.87
N VAL A 116 -0.18 -18.45 14.58
CA VAL A 116 -0.01 -19.89 14.36
C VAL A 116 -0.28 -20.66 15.65
N CYS A 117 -1.17 -21.64 15.56
CA CYS A 117 -1.39 -22.64 16.60
C CYS A 117 -0.92 -24.00 16.08
N LEU A 118 0.30 -24.39 16.40
CA LEU A 118 0.91 -25.65 15.92
C LEU A 118 0.16 -26.90 16.40
N PRO A 119 -0.23 -27.04 17.67
CA PRO A 119 -0.94 -28.23 18.12
C PRO A 119 -2.24 -28.47 17.35
N ASN A 120 -2.97 -27.39 17.04
CA ASN A 120 -4.27 -27.45 16.34
C ASN A 120 -4.14 -27.24 14.82
N ARG A 121 -2.88 -27.03 14.32
CA ARG A 121 -2.57 -26.80 12.90
C ARG A 121 -3.38 -25.64 12.28
N VAL A 122 -3.59 -24.58 13.06
CA VAL A 122 -4.29 -23.37 12.64
C VAL A 122 -3.30 -22.31 12.24
N VAL A 123 -3.51 -21.68 11.11
CA VAL A 123 -2.75 -20.54 10.62
C VAL A 123 -3.72 -19.43 10.20
N ILE A 124 -3.52 -18.23 10.72
CA ILE A 124 -4.23 -17.02 10.32
C ILE A 124 -3.21 -16.07 9.72
N GLU A 125 -3.40 -15.70 8.46
CA GLU A 125 -2.48 -14.84 7.69
C GLU A 125 -3.25 -13.85 6.83
N PRO A 126 -2.64 -12.71 6.40
CA PRO A 126 -3.27 -11.83 5.43
C PRO A 126 -3.55 -12.56 4.10
N ALA A 127 -4.75 -12.40 3.54
CA ALA A 127 -5.15 -13.08 2.31
C ALA A 127 -4.31 -12.67 1.08
N SER A 128 -3.56 -11.57 1.16
CA SER A 128 -2.64 -11.11 0.11
C SER A 128 -1.29 -11.82 0.11
N SER A 129 -0.97 -12.57 1.16
CA SER A 129 0.24 -13.39 1.22
C SER A 129 0.02 -14.73 0.50
N THR A 130 -0.32 -14.67 -0.79
CA THR A 130 -0.25 -15.84 -1.65
C THR A 130 1.22 -16.16 -1.87
N ARG A 131 1.85 -16.83 -0.91
CA ARG A 131 3.00 -17.65 -1.23
C ARG A 131 2.50 -18.72 -2.17
N THR A 132 2.86 -18.60 -3.41
CA THR A 132 2.83 -19.68 -4.38
C THR A 132 3.79 -20.76 -3.85
N ASP A 133 3.32 -21.60 -2.95
CA ASP A 133 3.98 -22.88 -2.71
C ASP A 133 3.60 -23.80 -3.85
N ALA A 134 4.17 -23.48 -5.02
CA ALA A 134 4.36 -24.45 -6.09
C ALA A 134 5.48 -25.37 -5.64
N VAL A 135 5.17 -26.33 -4.80
CA VAL A 135 6.00 -27.51 -4.62
C VAL A 135 5.38 -28.61 -5.48
N SER A 136 6.02 -28.81 -6.62
CA SER A 136 5.86 -30.03 -7.44
C SER A 136 6.40 -31.21 -6.70
#